data_e87ba156b7ab5c9f59a5456bc33085f5
#
_entry.id   e87ba156b7ab5c9f59a5456bc33085f5
#
_cell.length_a   1.000
_cell.length_b   1.000
_cell.length_c   1.000
_cell.angle_alpha   90.00
_cell.angle_beta   90.00
_cell.angle_gamma   90.00
#
_symmetry.space_group_name_H-M   'P 1'
#
loop_
_entity.id
_entity.type
_entity.pdbx_description
1 polymer ?
#
loop_
_entity_poly.entity_id
_entity_poly.type
_entity_poly.pdbx_seq_one_letter_code
_entity_poly.pdbx_strand_id
1 'polypeptide(L)'
;MHIDKATEAELRAALADLHEEYDALAAKKLNLDLTRGKPSAAQVALSDALDGILDGNYRAADGSDARNYGGLEGLPEARALFAEVLGTAPEETLVGGNSSLTLMYQVMDFALREGLRGADSAWGNRAQVKFLCPVPGYDRHFSVCEYLGIEMI
;
A
#
# COMPACT_ATOMS: atom_id res chain seq x y z
N MET A 1 19.99 2.13 26.11
CA MET A 1 20.04 3.05 27.26
C MET A 1 18.69 3.73 27.41
N HIS A 2 18.16 3.85 28.64
CA HIS A 2 16.96 4.66 28.89
C HIS A 2 17.41 6.08 29.26
N ILE A 3 17.15 7.04 28.41
CA ILE A 3 17.60 8.43 28.55
C ILE A 3 17.16 9.02 29.89
N ASP A 4 15.91 8.78 30.30
CA ASP A 4 15.33 9.33 31.53
C ASP A 4 15.96 8.79 32.84
N LYS A 5 16.79 7.76 32.76
CA LYS A 5 17.43 7.08 33.90
C LYS A 5 18.95 7.17 33.87
N ALA A 6 19.50 7.78 32.80
CA ALA A 6 20.93 7.86 32.60
C ALA A 6 21.53 9.03 33.39
N THR A 7 22.72 8.84 33.92
CA THR A 7 23.51 9.91 34.56
C THR A 7 24.05 10.86 33.47
N GLU A 8 24.43 12.06 33.89
CA GLU A 8 25.04 13.04 32.99
C GLU A 8 26.33 12.50 32.33
N ALA A 9 27.12 11.74 33.05
CA ALA A 9 28.34 11.12 32.50
C ALA A 9 28.02 10.10 31.40
N GLU A 10 27.02 9.24 31.60
CA GLU A 10 26.56 8.28 30.61
C GLU A 10 25.97 8.97 29.38
N LEU A 11 25.22 10.05 29.58
CA LEU A 11 24.67 10.84 28.46
C LEU A 11 25.78 11.50 27.64
N ARG A 12 26.82 12.06 28.30
CA ARG A 12 27.96 12.66 27.62
C ARG A 12 28.79 11.63 26.84
N ALA A 13 29.00 10.45 27.41
CA ALA A 13 29.69 9.37 26.71
C ALA A 13 28.88 8.91 25.47
N ALA A 14 27.59 8.64 25.63
CA ALA A 14 26.73 8.26 24.51
C ALA A 14 26.65 9.34 23.42
N LEU A 15 26.66 10.62 23.80
CA LEU A 15 26.68 11.71 22.82
C LEU A 15 27.99 11.73 22.03
N ALA A 16 29.14 11.47 22.67
CA ALA A 16 30.41 11.39 22.00
C ALA A 16 30.46 10.23 20.98
N ASP A 17 29.97 9.05 21.39
CA ASP A 17 29.88 7.87 20.53
C ASP A 17 28.96 8.15 19.30
N LEU A 18 27.80 8.76 19.53
CA LEU A 18 26.89 9.12 18.46
C LEU A 18 27.46 10.17 17.50
N HIS A 19 28.22 11.12 17.98
CA HIS A 19 28.94 12.07 17.11
C HIS A 19 29.96 11.37 16.24
N GLU A 20 30.75 10.45 16.79
CA GLU A 20 31.72 9.67 16.02
C GLU A 20 31.02 8.84 14.92
N GLU A 21 29.91 8.14 15.26
CA GLU A 21 29.12 7.40 14.28
C GLU A 21 28.55 8.32 13.19
N TYR A 22 28.00 9.46 13.57
CA TYR A 22 27.46 10.46 12.65
C TYR A 22 28.54 10.98 11.68
N ASP A 23 29.68 11.37 12.20
CA ASP A 23 30.79 11.87 11.40
C ASP A 23 31.33 10.80 10.43
N ALA A 24 31.40 9.55 10.91
CA ALA A 24 31.78 8.41 10.06
C ALA A 24 30.77 8.15 8.92
N LEU A 25 29.49 8.32 9.16
CA LEU A 25 28.45 8.24 8.15
C LEU A 25 28.51 9.43 7.18
N ALA A 26 28.64 10.63 7.69
CA ALA A 26 28.74 11.87 6.91
C ALA A 26 29.96 11.84 5.96
N ALA A 27 31.09 11.30 6.45
CA ALA A 27 32.31 11.15 5.64
C ALA A 27 32.14 10.24 4.42
N LYS A 28 31.17 9.29 4.46
CA LYS A 28 30.86 8.42 3.32
C LYS A 28 30.21 9.16 2.14
N LYS A 29 29.74 10.39 2.35
CA LYS A 29 29.08 11.24 1.35
C LYS A 29 28.00 10.49 0.56
N LEU A 30 27.17 9.73 1.28
CA LEU A 30 26.09 8.95 0.69
C LEU A 30 25.05 9.90 0.06
N ASN A 31 24.71 9.63 -1.20
CA ASN A 31 23.66 10.34 -1.90
C ASN A 31 22.38 9.51 -1.84
N LEU A 32 21.71 9.52 -0.68
CA LEU A 32 20.49 8.76 -0.44
C LEU A 32 19.28 9.70 -0.47
N ASP A 33 18.33 9.38 -1.34
CA ASP A 33 17.04 10.07 -1.38
C ASP A 33 16.00 9.26 -0.60
N LEU A 34 15.61 9.77 0.57
CA LEU A 34 14.58 9.17 1.42
C LEU A 34 13.21 9.83 1.22
N THR A 35 13.07 10.77 0.29
CA THR A 35 11.83 11.52 0.07
C THR A 35 10.79 10.72 -0.71
N ARG A 36 11.19 9.63 -1.36
CA ARG A 36 10.33 8.76 -2.15
C ARG A 36 10.69 7.29 -1.95
N GLY A 37 9.69 6.48 -1.61
CA GLY A 37 9.81 5.02 -1.57
C GLY A 37 9.78 4.43 -2.98
N LYS A 38 10.87 4.58 -3.74
CA LYS A 38 10.99 4.01 -5.09
C LYS A 38 11.88 2.76 -5.06
N PRO A 39 11.49 1.69 -5.77
CA PRO A 39 12.39 0.57 -6.00
C PRO A 39 13.68 1.01 -6.67
N SER A 40 14.81 0.40 -6.32
CA SER A 40 16.07 0.59 -7.03
C SER A 40 16.03 0.01 -8.44
N ALA A 41 16.93 0.43 -9.31
CA ALA A 41 17.03 -0.13 -10.67
C ALA A 41 17.20 -1.66 -10.67
N ALA A 42 17.96 -2.21 -9.72
CA ALA A 42 18.13 -3.66 -9.59
C ALA A 42 16.84 -4.38 -9.17
N GLN A 43 16.01 -3.74 -8.34
CA GLN A 43 14.70 -4.28 -7.97
C GLN A 43 13.71 -4.22 -9.14
N VAL A 44 13.72 -3.13 -9.91
CA VAL A 44 12.87 -3.00 -11.10
C VAL A 44 13.28 -4.02 -12.17
N ALA A 45 14.59 -4.28 -12.36
CA ALA A 45 15.08 -5.25 -13.31
C ALA A 45 14.63 -6.70 -13.06
N LEU A 46 14.11 -7.00 -11.85
CA LEU A 46 13.48 -8.31 -11.59
C LEU A 46 12.26 -8.57 -12.49
N SER A 47 11.64 -7.52 -13.01
CA SER A 47 10.49 -7.62 -13.91
C SER A 47 10.87 -7.67 -15.39
N ASP A 48 12.15 -7.56 -15.77
CA ASP A 48 12.58 -7.54 -17.17
C ASP A 48 12.18 -8.84 -17.92
N ALA A 49 12.10 -9.97 -17.20
CA ALA A 49 11.67 -11.25 -17.77
C ALA A 49 10.18 -11.27 -18.17
N LEU A 50 9.39 -10.26 -17.78
CA LEU A 50 8.00 -10.13 -18.21
C LEU A 50 7.87 -9.58 -19.64
N ASP A 51 8.94 -9.01 -20.19
CA ASP A 51 8.92 -8.51 -21.56
C ASP A 51 8.74 -9.68 -22.54
N GLY A 52 7.72 -9.57 -23.40
CA GLY A 52 7.36 -10.61 -24.37
C GLY A 52 6.76 -11.91 -23.80
N ILE A 53 6.51 -12.00 -22.48
CA ILE A 53 6.03 -13.24 -21.83
C ILE A 53 4.73 -13.79 -22.41
N LEU A 54 3.89 -12.93 -22.99
CA LEU A 54 2.62 -13.38 -23.59
C LEU A 54 2.83 -14.18 -24.89
N ASP A 55 3.86 -13.89 -25.65
CA ASP A 55 4.26 -14.60 -26.88
C ASP A 55 3.05 -15.05 -27.75
N GLY A 56 2.07 -14.17 -27.91
CA GLY A 56 0.82 -14.45 -28.64
C GLY A 56 -0.21 -15.27 -27.86
N ASN A 57 0.07 -15.70 -26.66
CA ASN A 57 -0.90 -16.35 -25.78
C ASN A 57 -1.71 -15.33 -24.97
N TYR A 58 -2.93 -15.10 -25.40
CA TYR A 58 -3.84 -14.14 -24.76
C TYR A 58 -5.05 -14.80 -24.10
N ARG A 59 -5.02 -16.13 -23.91
CA ARG A 59 -6.12 -16.85 -23.31
C ARG A 59 -5.89 -17.09 -21.82
N ALA A 60 -6.88 -16.70 -21.04
CA ALA A 60 -6.95 -17.02 -19.62
C ALA A 60 -7.28 -18.52 -19.40
N ALA A 61 -7.11 -19.01 -18.18
CA ALA A 61 -7.36 -20.40 -17.80
C ALA A 61 -8.82 -20.85 -18.05
N ASP A 62 -9.77 -19.92 -17.98
CA ASP A 62 -11.18 -20.15 -18.29
C ASP A 62 -11.48 -20.14 -19.80
N GLY A 63 -10.45 -19.95 -20.65
CA GLY A 63 -10.55 -19.89 -22.10
C GLY A 63 -10.95 -18.52 -22.67
N SER A 64 -11.21 -17.53 -21.83
CA SER A 64 -11.52 -16.18 -22.28
C SER A 64 -10.31 -15.51 -22.95
N ASP A 65 -10.57 -14.59 -23.88
CA ASP A 65 -9.52 -13.81 -24.55
C ASP A 65 -9.30 -12.51 -23.76
N ALA A 66 -8.14 -12.40 -23.10
CA ALA A 66 -7.79 -11.27 -22.25
C ALA A 66 -7.71 -9.91 -22.98
N ARG A 67 -7.77 -9.91 -24.31
CA ARG A 67 -7.82 -8.68 -25.14
C ARG A 67 -9.24 -8.15 -25.34
N ASN A 68 -10.24 -8.89 -24.93
CA ASN A 68 -11.65 -8.55 -25.15
C ASN A 68 -12.34 -8.25 -23.82
N TYR A 69 -13.59 -7.84 -23.86
CA TYR A 69 -14.41 -7.71 -22.66
C TYR A 69 -14.42 -9.03 -21.89
N GLY A 70 -14.19 -8.94 -20.59
CA GLY A 70 -14.06 -10.10 -19.73
C GLY A 70 -14.81 -9.97 -18.41
N GLY A 71 -14.50 -10.86 -17.48
CA GLY A 71 -15.05 -10.84 -16.13
C GLY A 71 -14.70 -9.54 -15.39
N LEU A 72 -15.67 -9.01 -14.66
CA LEU A 72 -15.52 -7.77 -13.90
C LEU A 72 -14.57 -7.91 -12.70
N GLU A 73 -14.30 -9.15 -12.29
CA GLU A 73 -13.54 -9.46 -11.08
C GLU A 73 -12.04 -9.61 -11.31
N GLY A 74 -11.61 -9.62 -12.56
CA GLY A 74 -10.23 -9.86 -12.98
C GLY A 74 -9.99 -11.28 -13.48
N LEU A 75 -8.81 -11.51 -14.05
CA LEU A 75 -8.42 -12.82 -14.58
C LEU A 75 -8.36 -13.86 -13.45
N PRO A 76 -8.84 -15.10 -13.67
CA PRO A 76 -8.83 -16.16 -12.65
C PRO A 76 -7.44 -16.42 -12.07
N GLU A 77 -6.40 -16.40 -12.91
CA GLU A 77 -5.02 -16.61 -12.48
C GLU A 77 -4.52 -15.47 -11.58
N ALA A 78 -4.87 -14.23 -11.92
CA ALA A 78 -4.49 -13.09 -11.11
C ALA A 78 -5.19 -13.12 -9.74
N ARG A 79 -6.47 -13.48 -9.72
CA ARG A 79 -7.24 -13.66 -8.48
C ARG A 79 -6.64 -14.75 -7.60
N ALA A 80 -6.30 -15.91 -8.18
CA ALA A 80 -5.68 -17.02 -7.46
C ALA A 80 -4.31 -16.62 -6.87
N LEU A 81 -3.46 -15.97 -7.68
CA LEU A 81 -2.14 -15.52 -7.24
C LEU A 81 -2.22 -14.53 -6.06
N PHE A 82 -3.07 -13.52 -6.19
CA PHE A 82 -3.19 -12.50 -5.15
C PHE A 82 -3.98 -12.97 -3.93
N ALA A 83 -4.88 -13.92 -4.07
CA ALA A 83 -5.55 -14.56 -2.94
C ALA A 83 -4.54 -15.26 -2.01
N GLU A 84 -3.55 -15.95 -2.59
CA GLU A 84 -2.46 -16.57 -1.81
C GLU A 84 -1.65 -15.52 -1.03
N VAL A 85 -1.28 -14.41 -1.68
CA VAL A 85 -0.54 -13.30 -1.05
C VAL A 85 -1.34 -12.62 0.07
N LEU A 86 -2.65 -12.47 -0.12
CA LEU A 86 -3.54 -11.79 0.82
C LEU A 86 -4.06 -12.73 1.92
N GLY A 87 -3.92 -14.04 1.78
CA GLY A 87 -4.50 -15.02 2.70
C GLY A 87 -6.04 -15.10 2.62
N THR A 88 -6.61 -14.86 1.43
CA THR A 88 -8.04 -14.91 1.13
C THR A 88 -8.36 -16.06 0.17
N ALA A 89 -9.65 -16.28 -0.13
CA ALA A 89 -10.03 -17.17 -1.23
C ALA A 89 -10.06 -16.41 -2.57
N PRO A 90 -9.82 -17.08 -3.72
CA PRO A 90 -9.94 -16.44 -5.04
C PRO A 90 -11.30 -15.78 -5.27
N GLU A 91 -12.36 -16.33 -4.72
CA GLU A 91 -13.73 -15.81 -4.82
C GLU A 91 -13.93 -14.51 -4.03
N GLU A 92 -13.07 -14.27 -3.05
CA GLU A 92 -13.06 -13.06 -2.22
C GLU A 92 -12.08 -12.00 -2.73
N THR A 93 -11.38 -12.31 -3.84
CA THR A 93 -10.34 -11.44 -4.41
C THR A 93 -10.83 -10.80 -5.70
N LEU A 94 -10.81 -9.47 -5.75
CA LEU A 94 -11.08 -8.67 -6.94
C LEU A 94 -9.77 -8.03 -7.41
N VAL A 95 -9.52 -8.07 -8.71
CA VAL A 95 -8.35 -7.43 -9.32
C VAL A 95 -8.81 -6.15 -10.02
N GLY A 96 -8.37 -5.02 -9.50
CA GLY A 96 -8.66 -3.70 -10.07
C GLY A 96 -7.47 -3.10 -10.81
N GLY A 97 -7.45 -1.78 -10.90
CA GLY A 97 -6.34 -1.05 -11.51
C GLY A 97 -5.06 -1.10 -10.66
N ASN A 98 -3.98 -0.59 -11.21
CA ASN A 98 -2.64 -0.61 -10.60
C ASN A 98 -2.40 0.48 -9.54
N SER A 99 -3.40 1.29 -9.23
CA SER A 99 -3.31 2.35 -8.21
C SER A 99 -4.07 1.96 -6.95
N SER A 100 -3.34 1.64 -5.88
CA SER A 100 -3.93 1.33 -4.59
C SER A 100 -4.76 2.49 -4.01
N LEU A 101 -4.36 3.74 -4.25
CA LEU A 101 -5.14 4.91 -3.83
C LEU A 101 -6.48 5.02 -4.54
N THR A 102 -6.50 4.72 -5.84
CA THR A 102 -7.76 4.69 -6.60
C THR A 102 -8.68 3.59 -6.08
N LEU A 103 -8.14 2.40 -5.83
CA LEU A 103 -8.92 1.29 -5.27
C LEU A 103 -9.45 1.62 -3.87
N MET A 104 -8.61 2.21 -3.01
CA MET A 104 -9.05 2.65 -1.69
C MET A 104 -10.20 3.66 -1.79
N TYR A 105 -10.04 4.70 -2.63
CA TYR A 105 -11.09 5.69 -2.85
C TYR A 105 -12.39 5.04 -3.33
N GLN A 106 -12.31 4.17 -4.33
CA GLN A 106 -13.49 3.49 -4.89
C GLN A 106 -14.21 2.64 -3.86
N VAL A 107 -13.46 1.87 -3.05
CA VAL A 107 -14.06 1.04 -1.98
C VAL A 107 -14.74 1.92 -0.94
N MET A 108 -14.11 3.01 -0.52
CA MET A 108 -14.66 3.93 0.47
C MET A 108 -15.89 4.67 -0.05
N ASP A 109 -15.85 5.17 -1.28
CA ASP A 109 -16.98 5.85 -1.93
C ASP A 109 -18.16 4.88 -2.10
N PHE A 110 -17.89 3.66 -2.56
CA PHE A 110 -18.90 2.63 -2.70
C PHE A 110 -19.53 2.25 -1.35
N ALA A 111 -18.70 2.05 -0.32
CA ALA A 111 -19.19 1.75 1.02
C ALA A 111 -20.09 2.85 1.59
N LEU A 112 -19.74 4.12 1.34
CA LEU A 112 -20.53 5.26 1.78
C LEU A 112 -21.88 5.37 1.05
N ARG A 113 -21.90 5.15 -0.26
CA ARG A 113 -23.08 5.39 -1.10
C ARG A 113 -23.99 4.19 -1.22
N GLU A 114 -23.40 3.05 -1.58
CA GLU A 114 -24.15 1.85 -1.96
C GLU A 114 -24.21 0.79 -0.85
N GLY A 115 -23.19 0.81 0.02
CA GLY A 115 -23.02 -0.20 1.07
C GLY A 115 -22.41 -1.51 0.55
N LEU A 116 -21.50 -2.08 1.33
CA LEU A 116 -20.76 -3.30 0.95
C LEU A 116 -21.66 -4.56 0.97
N ARG A 117 -22.85 -4.49 1.56
CA ARG A 117 -23.82 -5.58 1.66
C ARG A 117 -25.21 -5.16 1.19
N GLY A 118 -25.26 -4.25 0.20
CA GLY A 118 -26.50 -3.64 -0.30
C GLY A 118 -26.82 -2.32 0.37
N ALA A 119 -27.79 -1.58 -0.17
CA ALA A 119 -28.10 -0.20 0.16
C ALA A 119 -28.39 0.06 1.65
N ASP A 120 -29.01 -0.89 2.34
CA ASP A 120 -29.29 -0.75 3.78
C ASP A 120 -28.01 -0.75 4.64
N SER A 121 -26.88 -1.22 4.08
CA SER A 121 -25.59 -1.24 4.74
C SER A 121 -24.73 -0.01 4.41
N ALA A 122 -25.22 0.91 3.61
CA ALA A 122 -24.49 2.13 3.23
C ALA A 122 -24.05 2.91 4.46
N TRP A 123 -22.75 3.22 4.50
CA TRP A 123 -22.18 3.94 5.65
C TRP A 123 -22.70 5.37 5.73
N GLY A 124 -23.05 5.99 4.58
CA GLY A 124 -23.67 7.30 4.55
C GLY A 124 -25.02 7.40 5.25
N ASN A 125 -25.70 6.26 5.51
CA ASN A 125 -26.92 6.19 6.30
C ASN A 125 -26.65 6.20 7.83
N ARG A 126 -25.39 6.19 8.25
CA ARG A 126 -25.00 6.22 9.65
C ARG A 126 -24.78 7.66 10.13
N ALA A 127 -25.03 7.90 11.40
CA ALA A 127 -24.88 9.24 11.98
C ALA A 127 -23.41 9.73 11.92
N GLN A 128 -22.45 8.82 11.98
CA GLN A 128 -21.04 9.13 11.95
C GLN A 128 -20.22 7.93 11.49
N VAL A 129 -19.35 8.16 10.51
CA VAL A 129 -18.34 7.20 10.06
C VAL A 129 -16.96 7.70 10.53
N LYS A 130 -16.18 6.81 11.12
CA LYS A 130 -14.85 7.11 11.61
C LYS A 130 -13.83 6.20 10.96
N PHE A 131 -12.65 6.74 10.71
CA PHE A 131 -11.50 6.00 10.19
C PHE A 131 -10.35 6.06 11.19
N LEU A 132 -9.80 4.89 11.53
CA LEU A 132 -8.61 4.79 12.36
C LEU A 132 -7.38 5.17 11.53
N CYS A 133 -6.71 6.23 11.92
CA CYS A 133 -5.55 6.79 11.20
C CYS A 133 -4.27 6.64 12.04
N PRO A 134 -3.61 5.46 12.04
CA PRO A 134 -2.35 5.29 12.78
C PRO A 134 -1.30 6.30 12.31
N VAL A 135 -0.64 6.96 13.26
CA VAL A 135 0.43 7.94 13.00
C VAL A 135 1.73 7.44 13.62
N PRO A 136 2.85 7.47 12.89
CA PRO A 136 3.01 7.96 11.51
C PRO A 136 2.37 7.04 10.47
N GLY A 137 1.78 7.62 9.43
CA GLY A 137 1.09 6.90 8.36
C GLY A 137 1.24 7.60 7.01
N TYR A 138 0.68 6.97 5.97
CA TYR A 138 0.72 7.54 4.63
C TYR A 138 -0.39 8.59 4.45
N ASP A 139 0.00 9.85 4.29
CA ASP A 139 -0.87 11.03 4.27
C ASP A 139 -1.98 10.99 3.20
N ARG A 140 -1.76 10.28 2.10
CA ARG A 140 -2.75 10.17 1.01
C ARG A 140 -4.03 9.45 1.46
N HIS A 141 -3.91 8.46 2.35
CA HIS A 141 -5.08 7.81 2.93
C HIS A 141 -5.91 8.79 3.76
N PHE A 142 -5.26 9.67 4.49
CA PHE A 142 -5.93 10.72 5.27
C PHE A 142 -6.64 11.72 4.36
N SER A 143 -6.01 12.11 3.24
CA SER A 143 -6.63 12.99 2.26
C SER A 143 -7.90 12.40 1.62
N VAL A 144 -7.96 11.08 1.43
CA VAL A 144 -9.19 10.40 0.97
C VAL A 144 -10.29 10.51 2.02
N CYS A 145 -9.97 10.29 3.30
CA CYS A 145 -10.93 10.44 4.40
C CYS A 145 -11.46 11.87 4.49
N GLU A 146 -10.57 12.85 4.42
CA GLU A 146 -10.91 14.28 4.44
C GLU A 146 -11.85 14.63 3.28
N TYR A 147 -11.51 14.22 2.06
CA TYR A 147 -12.32 14.45 0.87
C TYR A 147 -13.73 13.85 0.98
N LEU A 148 -13.85 12.66 1.57
CA LEU A 148 -15.12 11.97 1.76
C LEU A 148 -15.88 12.41 3.01
N GLY A 149 -15.34 13.34 3.79
CA GLY A 149 -15.97 13.84 5.02
C GLY A 149 -16.01 12.81 6.15
N ILE A 150 -15.07 11.87 6.17
CA ILE A 150 -14.96 10.82 7.19
C ILE A 150 -14.12 11.38 8.34
N GLU A 151 -14.63 11.26 9.57
CA GLU A 151 -13.86 11.65 10.76
C GLU A 151 -12.66 10.73 10.95
N MET A 152 -11.48 11.32 11.10
CA MET A 152 -10.24 10.60 11.39
C MET A 152 -9.97 10.60 12.90
N ILE A 153 -9.59 9.46 13.46
CA ILE A 153 -9.22 9.29 14.87
C ILE A 153 -7.91 8.52 15.01
#